data_7df3f772943ac5783ffebb819ca76ba7
#
_entry.id   7df3f772943ac5783ffebb819ca76ba7
#
_cell.length_a   1.000
_cell.length_b   1.000
_cell.length_c   1.000
_cell.angle_alpha   90.00
_cell.angle_beta   90.00
_cell.angle_gamma   90.00
#
_symmetry.space_group_name_H-M   'P 1'
#
loop_
_entity.id
_entity.type
_entity.pdbx_description
1 polymer ?
#
loop_
_entity_poly.entity_id
_entity_poly.type
_entity_poly.pdbx_seq_one_letter_code
_entity_poly.pdbx_strand_id
1 'polypeptide(L)'
;MRRDLDRVMRERGLAGMVVFSYDRYNPAMHYVTGQKLHYGIYFRAPGDAGGDPLAHLIHDPMERDQAAAVGCDISGFPQHGLVHIQTEEGGHPARTFGRLIGESCATLGIQGRIGLFGDLPGGFAHALVQRMLEVNPALSVDSGHPDLLLQARATKDPDEVEAIRRAARGTVAAMGRLRDFLTSLTRDGEHFRADGTGPVKLGDLRRVLHREFLEHGLAEDQGDSIVSQGRDAGVPHNRGDDDEPLTAGRSLIVDIFPGEAGGGYHSDMTRTFCMGPAPAPLKEIYAHTREAFTAAKAALTAGRPCRSFQDLTCDIYEKHGHVTRRINEATQEGYVHNLGHGVGLSVHDPPLLGGPATNTVILEPGMVVTIEPGLYYPERGMGCRIEDLVHIRPDGTVEDLTPFPTSLEIEPRG
;
A
#
# COMPACT_ATOMS: atom_id res chain seq x y z
N MET A 1 -5.38 5.31 13.66
CA MET A 1 -4.44 6.02 14.56
C MET A 1 -4.01 5.08 15.67
N ARG A 2 -2.72 5.03 15.97
CA ARG A 2 -2.15 4.20 17.08
C ARG A 2 -2.85 4.45 18.42
N ARG A 3 -3.31 5.68 18.65
CA ARG A 3 -4.08 6.10 19.84
C ARG A 3 -5.45 5.44 19.94
N ASP A 4 -6.00 4.93 18.84
CA ASP A 4 -7.31 4.30 18.83
C ASP A 4 -7.28 2.79 19.09
N LEU A 5 -6.08 2.18 19.11
CA LEU A 5 -5.94 0.73 19.30
C LEU A 5 -6.66 0.21 20.54
N ASP A 6 -6.49 0.89 21.69
CA ASP A 6 -7.10 0.45 22.94
C ASP A 6 -8.62 0.61 22.91
N ARG A 7 -9.13 1.67 22.27
CA ARG A 7 -10.57 1.86 22.07
C ARG A 7 -11.14 0.75 21.19
N VAL A 8 -10.50 0.48 20.05
CA VAL A 8 -10.96 -0.56 19.11
C VAL A 8 -10.87 -1.95 19.74
N MET A 9 -9.83 -2.26 20.52
CA MET A 9 -9.74 -3.52 21.28
C MET A 9 -10.90 -3.66 22.26
N ARG A 10 -11.20 -2.60 23.05
CA ARG A 10 -12.33 -2.62 23.99
C ARG A 10 -13.68 -2.78 23.28
N GLU A 11 -13.93 -2.06 22.21
CA GLU A 11 -15.17 -2.16 21.40
C GLU A 11 -15.39 -3.59 20.87
N ARG A 12 -14.29 -4.30 20.55
CA ARG A 12 -14.34 -5.69 20.10
C ARG A 12 -14.32 -6.72 21.23
N GLY A 13 -14.17 -6.29 22.48
CA GLY A 13 -14.03 -7.19 23.62
C GLY A 13 -12.77 -8.05 23.55
N LEU A 14 -11.66 -7.49 23.03
CA LEU A 14 -10.36 -8.15 23.04
C LEU A 14 -9.64 -7.88 24.37
N ALA A 15 -9.11 -8.93 24.97
CA ALA A 15 -8.26 -8.84 26.17
C ALA A 15 -6.88 -8.25 25.86
N GLY A 16 -6.45 -8.35 24.61
CA GLY A 16 -5.17 -7.80 24.15
C GLY A 16 -4.90 -8.12 22.69
N MET A 17 -3.71 -7.74 22.25
CA MET A 17 -3.17 -8.10 20.95
C MET A 17 -1.72 -8.52 21.06
N VAL A 18 -1.30 -9.41 20.17
CA VAL A 18 0.08 -9.85 19.99
C VAL A 18 0.48 -9.62 18.55
N VAL A 19 1.61 -8.94 18.34
CA VAL A 19 2.22 -8.79 17.02
C VAL A 19 3.54 -9.55 17.02
N PHE A 20 3.67 -10.49 16.09
CA PHE A 20 4.85 -11.34 15.96
C PHE A 20 5.57 -11.06 14.64
N SER A 21 6.85 -10.75 14.73
CA SER A 21 7.75 -10.53 13.59
C SER A 21 8.86 -11.57 13.59
N TYR A 22 9.10 -12.20 12.45
CA TYR A 22 10.09 -13.26 12.30
C TYR A 22 10.76 -13.20 10.92
N ASP A 23 12.06 -12.89 10.93
CA ASP A 23 12.99 -12.96 9.79
C ASP A 23 12.67 -12.02 8.60
N ARG A 24 11.78 -11.03 8.79
CA ARG A 24 11.48 -10.03 7.74
C ARG A 24 10.84 -8.77 8.31
N TYR A 25 10.86 -7.72 7.50
CA TYR A 25 10.05 -6.54 7.77
C TYR A 25 8.57 -6.91 7.92
N ASN A 26 7.93 -6.33 8.93
CA ASN A 26 6.52 -6.56 9.23
C ASN A 26 5.82 -5.22 9.44
N PRO A 27 4.87 -4.82 8.55
CA PRO A 27 4.12 -3.58 8.69
C PRO A 27 3.35 -3.47 10.01
N ALA A 28 2.82 -4.58 10.54
CA ALA A 28 2.12 -4.57 11.82
C ALA A 28 3.08 -4.24 13.00
N MET A 29 4.28 -4.83 13.01
CA MET A 29 5.31 -4.54 14.01
C MET A 29 5.77 -3.09 13.89
N HIS A 30 6.04 -2.61 12.67
CA HIS A 30 6.40 -1.21 12.45
C HIS A 30 5.31 -0.25 12.91
N TYR A 31 4.04 -0.57 12.63
CA TYR A 31 2.91 0.27 13.06
C TYR A 31 2.84 0.44 14.57
N VAL A 32 2.95 -0.65 15.34
CA VAL A 32 2.79 -0.60 16.80
C VAL A 32 4.02 -0.10 17.52
N THR A 33 5.23 -0.29 16.96
CA THR A 33 6.51 0.08 17.62
C THR A 33 7.12 1.37 17.09
N GLY A 34 6.78 1.78 15.85
CA GLY A 34 7.49 2.84 15.12
C GLY A 34 8.90 2.44 14.65
N GLN A 35 9.27 1.15 14.79
CA GLN A 35 10.60 0.63 14.47
C GLN A 35 10.52 -0.53 13.47
N LYS A 36 11.53 -0.64 12.61
CA LYS A 36 11.66 -1.72 11.61
C LYS A 36 12.29 -2.97 12.24
N LEU A 37 11.59 -3.60 13.17
CA LEU A 37 12.04 -4.81 13.85
C LEU A 37 11.70 -6.06 13.03
N HIS A 38 12.70 -6.92 12.79
CA HIS A 38 12.54 -8.18 12.08
C HIS A 38 12.26 -9.37 13.02
N TYR A 39 12.73 -9.28 14.28
CA TYR A 39 12.58 -10.33 15.29
C TYR A 39 12.04 -9.76 16.58
N GLY A 40 10.76 -9.98 16.84
CA GLY A 40 10.15 -9.52 18.09
C GLY A 40 8.72 -9.99 18.29
N ILE A 41 8.28 -9.91 19.53
CA ILE A 41 6.91 -10.16 19.94
C ILE A 41 6.44 -8.94 20.76
N TYR A 42 5.49 -8.21 20.21
CA TYR A 42 4.89 -7.07 20.87
C TYR A 42 3.55 -7.47 21.47
N PHE A 43 3.37 -7.18 22.74
CA PHE A 43 2.14 -7.40 23.50
C PHE A 43 1.51 -6.06 23.85
N ARG A 44 0.19 -5.97 23.72
CA ARG A 44 -0.58 -4.83 24.19
C ARG A 44 -1.90 -5.32 24.78
N ALA A 45 -2.26 -4.80 25.95
CA ALA A 45 -3.59 -4.95 26.50
C ALA A 45 -4.16 -3.57 26.84
N PRO A 46 -5.46 -3.32 26.58
CA PRO A 46 -6.08 -2.06 26.95
C PRO A 46 -6.07 -1.92 28.47
N GLY A 47 -5.66 -0.76 28.97
CA GLY A 47 -5.75 -0.46 30.39
C GLY A 47 -7.19 -0.52 30.88
N ASP A 48 -7.38 -0.76 32.18
CA ASP A 48 -8.67 -0.59 32.85
C ASP A 48 -9.17 0.84 32.67
N ALA A 49 -10.45 1.09 32.98
CA ALA A 49 -11.06 2.40 32.81
C ALA A 49 -10.26 3.51 33.54
N GLY A 50 -9.35 4.16 32.81
CA GLY A 50 -8.46 5.23 33.30
C GLY A 50 -7.04 4.80 33.65
N GLY A 51 -6.67 3.53 33.49
CA GLY A 51 -5.29 3.03 33.63
C GLY A 51 -4.48 3.09 32.34
N ASP A 52 -3.15 3.10 32.49
CA ASP A 52 -2.25 3.01 31.35
C ASP A 52 -2.36 1.63 30.68
N PRO A 53 -2.33 1.57 29.33
CA PRO A 53 -2.32 0.30 28.63
C PRO A 53 -1.02 -0.45 28.90
N LEU A 54 -1.10 -1.78 29.02
CA LEU A 54 0.10 -2.62 29.01
C LEU A 54 0.69 -2.59 27.59
N ALA A 55 1.99 -2.34 27.50
CA ALA A 55 2.77 -2.49 26.29
C ALA A 55 4.12 -3.10 26.63
N HIS A 56 4.45 -4.24 26.02
CA HIS A 56 5.70 -4.96 26.28
C HIS A 56 6.26 -5.53 24.96
N LEU A 57 7.55 -5.38 24.73
CA LEU A 57 8.25 -5.92 23.57
C LEU A 57 9.32 -6.92 24.01
N ILE A 58 9.22 -8.16 23.53
CA ILE A 58 10.30 -9.15 23.61
C ILE A 58 11.04 -9.10 22.28
N HIS A 59 12.36 -8.88 22.30
CA HIS A 59 13.15 -8.65 21.09
C HIS A 59 14.39 -9.54 21.00
N ASP A 60 14.94 -9.70 19.80
CA ASP A 60 16.25 -10.28 19.59
C ASP A 60 17.34 -9.32 20.09
N PRO A 61 18.40 -9.82 20.78
CA PRO A 61 19.53 -8.96 21.22
C PRO A 61 20.24 -8.20 20.09
N MET A 62 20.16 -8.68 18.86
CA MET A 62 20.71 -7.98 17.71
C MET A 62 19.98 -6.67 17.38
N GLU A 63 18.74 -6.53 17.79
CA GLU A 63 17.88 -5.36 17.55
C GLU A 63 17.64 -4.49 18.80
N ARG A 64 18.48 -4.64 19.83
CA ARG A 64 18.34 -3.97 21.14
C ARG A 64 18.27 -2.44 21.05
N ASP A 65 18.99 -1.84 20.11
CA ASP A 65 19.02 -0.38 19.96
C ASP A 65 17.70 0.16 19.38
N GLN A 66 17.13 -0.55 18.40
CA GLN A 66 15.81 -0.26 17.86
C GLN A 66 14.71 -0.53 18.91
N ALA A 67 14.82 -1.64 19.64
CA ALA A 67 13.88 -1.98 20.70
C ALA A 67 13.87 -0.92 21.81
N ALA A 68 15.01 -0.38 22.21
CA ALA A 68 15.13 0.67 23.22
C ALA A 68 14.41 1.98 22.81
N ALA A 69 14.23 2.22 21.49
CA ALA A 69 13.56 3.40 20.97
C ALA A 69 12.02 3.28 20.94
N VAL A 70 11.45 2.10 21.28
CA VAL A 70 9.98 1.85 21.18
C VAL A 70 9.18 2.60 22.23
N GLY A 71 9.79 2.90 23.38
CA GLY A 71 9.13 3.65 24.47
C GLY A 71 8.10 2.84 25.27
N CYS A 72 8.27 1.51 25.34
CA CYS A 72 7.51 0.59 26.20
C CYS A 72 8.45 -0.28 27.02
N ASP A 73 7.91 -1.14 27.88
CA ASP A 73 8.71 -2.15 28.57
C ASP A 73 9.32 -3.13 27.57
N ILE A 74 10.62 -3.43 27.73
CA ILE A 74 11.36 -4.31 26.81
C ILE A 74 12.08 -5.43 27.57
N SER A 75 12.21 -6.57 26.92
CA SER A 75 13.05 -7.69 27.38
C SER A 75 13.62 -8.46 26.18
N GLY A 76 14.79 -9.07 26.34
CA GLY A 76 15.39 -9.87 25.28
C GLY A 76 14.93 -11.34 25.31
N PHE A 77 14.93 -12.04 24.20
CA PHE A 77 14.64 -13.47 24.11
C PHE A 77 15.43 -14.34 25.12
N PRO A 78 16.72 -14.05 25.42
CA PRO A 78 17.47 -14.83 26.42
C PRO A 78 16.85 -14.78 27.83
N GLN A 79 16.24 -13.66 28.23
CA GLN A 79 15.59 -13.50 29.53
C GLN A 79 14.35 -14.40 29.68
N HIS A 80 13.76 -14.83 28.56
CA HIS A 80 12.64 -15.76 28.51
C HIS A 80 13.06 -17.21 28.24
N GLY A 81 14.36 -17.53 28.27
CA GLY A 81 14.87 -18.88 28.07
C GLY A 81 14.59 -19.45 26.68
N LEU A 82 14.58 -18.64 25.62
CA LEU A 82 14.22 -19.07 24.27
C LEU A 82 14.96 -20.31 23.80
N VAL A 83 16.28 -20.43 24.09
CA VAL A 83 17.11 -21.59 23.70
C VAL A 83 16.64 -22.87 24.40
N HIS A 84 16.24 -22.75 25.68
CA HIS A 84 15.70 -23.88 26.44
C HIS A 84 14.35 -24.32 25.87
N ILE A 85 13.42 -23.37 25.63
CA ILE A 85 12.13 -23.64 24.99
C ILE A 85 12.34 -24.31 23.64
N GLN A 86 13.25 -23.79 22.80
CA GLN A 86 13.58 -24.37 21.50
C GLN A 86 14.04 -25.82 21.61
N THR A 87 14.86 -26.13 22.58
CA THR A 87 15.35 -27.49 22.80
C THR A 87 14.20 -28.43 23.19
N GLU A 88 13.34 -28.02 24.10
CA GLU A 88 12.18 -28.82 24.56
C GLU A 88 11.12 -29.00 23.45
N GLU A 89 10.98 -28.03 22.55
CA GLU A 89 10.08 -28.11 21.38
C GLU A 89 10.74 -28.83 20.18
N GLY A 90 11.88 -29.52 20.41
CA GLY A 90 12.58 -30.29 19.37
C GLY A 90 13.13 -29.47 18.21
N GLY A 91 13.44 -28.20 18.46
CA GLY A 91 13.94 -27.27 17.46
C GLY A 91 12.87 -26.73 16.49
N HIS A 92 11.58 -26.96 16.76
CA HIS A 92 10.49 -26.53 15.88
C HIS A 92 10.14 -25.04 16.09
N PRO A 93 10.48 -24.10 15.17
CA PRO A 93 10.38 -22.66 15.44
C PRO A 93 8.96 -22.20 15.80
N ALA A 94 7.95 -22.62 15.05
CA ALA A 94 6.56 -22.19 15.30
C ALA A 94 6.06 -22.66 16.68
N ARG A 95 6.42 -23.88 17.13
CA ARG A 95 6.05 -24.38 18.47
C ARG A 95 6.82 -23.62 19.55
N THR A 96 8.11 -23.33 19.33
CA THR A 96 8.96 -22.54 20.22
C THR A 96 8.31 -21.17 20.50
N PHE A 97 7.98 -20.42 19.45
CA PHE A 97 7.37 -19.10 19.60
C PHE A 97 5.92 -19.18 20.09
N GLY A 98 5.15 -20.19 19.68
CA GLY A 98 3.81 -20.42 20.22
C GLY A 98 3.83 -20.62 21.75
N ARG A 99 4.77 -21.42 22.26
CA ARG A 99 4.96 -21.60 23.71
C ARG A 99 5.40 -20.31 24.38
N LEU A 100 6.38 -19.61 23.85
CA LEU A 100 6.85 -18.33 24.39
C LEU A 100 5.74 -17.30 24.49
N ILE A 101 4.90 -17.16 23.46
CA ILE A 101 3.76 -16.24 23.45
C ILE A 101 2.74 -16.65 24.53
N GLY A 102 2.39 -17.93 24.62
CA GLY A 102 1.44 -18.44 25.60
C GLY A 102 1.87 -18.18 27.04
N GLU A 103 3.14 -18.48 27.37
CA GLU A 103 3.76 -18.24 28.70
C GLU A 103 3.85 -16.73 29.01
N SER A 104 4.23 -15.91 27.99
CA SER A 104 4.33 -14.47 28.17
C SER A 104 2.96 -13.83 28.39
N CYS A 105 1.91 -14.25 27.68
CA CYS A 105 0.55 -13.80 27.93
C CYS A 105 0.10 -14.09 29.36
N ALA A 106 0.40 -15.29 29.88
CA ALA A 106 0.08 -15.66 31.28
C ALA A 106 0.82 -14.76 32.26
N THR A 107 2.12 -14.51 32.04
CA THR A 107 2.96 -13.65 32.91
C THR A 107 2.49 -12.19 32.91
N LEU A 108 2.06 -11.70 31.71
CA LEU A 108 1.56 -10.33 31.54
C LEU A 108 0.08 -10.17 31.94
N GLY A 109 -0.59 -11.23 32.39
CA GLY A 109 -1.99 -11.20 32.81
C GLY A 109 -2.99 -11.10 31.64
N ILE A 110 -2.56 -11.36 30.41
CA ILE A 110 -3.42 -11.34 29.23
C ILE A 110 -4.18 -12.67 29.15
N GLN A 111 -5.51 -12.63 29.34
CA GLN A 111 -6.40 -13.79 29.33
C GLN A 111 -7.68 -13.47 28.56
N GLY A 112 -8.18 -14.42 27.77
CA GLY A 112 -9.38 -14.26 26.95
C GLY A 112 -9.07 -14.16 25.46
N ARG A 113 -9.92 -13.44 24.74
CA ARG A 113 -9.80 -13.31 23.28
C ARG A 113 -8.77 -12.26 22.91
N ILE A 114 -7.75 -12.64 22.10
CA ILE A 114 -6.66 -11.78 21.64
C ILE A 114 -6.66 -11.64 20.12
N GLY A 115 -6.25 -10.46 19.61
CA GLY A 115 -5.82 -10.31 18.23
C GLY A 115 -4.39 -10.83 18.05
N LEU A 116 -4.15 -11.64 17.00
CA LEU A 116 -2.81 -12.11 16.65
C LEU A 116 -2.45 -11.63 15.25
N PHE A 117 -1.34 -10.91 15.13
CA PHE A 117 -0.89 -10.26 13.90
C PHE A 117 0.54 -10.65 13.55
N GLY A 118 0.81 -10.77 12.27
CA GLY A 118 2.13 -11.09 11.72
C GLY A 118 2.00 -11.62 10.30
N ASP A 119 3.05 -11.43 9.50
CA ASP A 119 3.15 -12.01 8.16
C ASP A 119 3.88 -13.35 8.26
N LEU A 120 3.10 -14.43 8.35
CA LEU A 120 3.60 -15.78 8.58
C LEU A 120 3.06 -16.76 7.53
N PRO A 121 3.86 -17.74 7.10
CA PRO A 121 3.34 -18.84 6.30
C PRO A 121 2.22 -19.57 7.03
N GLY A 122 1.14 -19.95 6.34
CA GLY A 122 -0.07 -20.50 6.96
C GLY A 122 0.19 -21.71 7.87
N GLY A 123 1.07 -22.64 7.47
CA GLY A 123 1.45 -23.77 8.31
C GLY A 123 2.20 -23.36 9.58
N PHE A 124 3.06 -22.36 9.49
CA PHE A 124 3.76 -21.80 10.66
C PHE A 124 2.77 -21.16 11.63
N ALA A 125 1.89 -20.29 11.12
CA ALA A 125 0.85 -19.62 11.90
C ALA A 125 -0.06 -20.63 12.61
N HIS A 126 -0.51 -21.68 11.90
CA HIS A 126 -1.32 -22.76 12.47
C HIS A 126 -0.62 -23.44 13.65
N ALA A 127 0.63 -23.91 13.45
CA ALA A 127 1.40 -24.62 14.50
C ALA A 127 1.71 -23.71 15.70
N LEU A 128 1.98 -22.42 15.44
CA LEU A 128 2.20 -21.41 16.49
C LEU A 128 0.94 -21.23 17.35
N VAL A 129 -0.21 -21.00 16.73
CA VAL A 129 -1.49 -20.80 17.44
C VAL A 129 -1.87 -22.06 18.22
N GLN A 130 -1.77 -23.24 17.59
CA GLN A 130 -2.07 -24.50 18.25
C GLN A 130 -1.22 -24.65 19.53
N ARG A 131 0.10 -24.43 19.44
CA ARG A 131 0.99 -24.58 20.59
C ARG A 131 0.73 -23.51 21.67
N MET A 132 0.47 -22.27 21.28
CA MET A 132 0.12 -21.20 22.20
C MET A 132 -1.11 -21.54 23.03
N LEU A 133 -2.16 -22.08 22.41
CA LEU A 133 -3.40 -22.47 23.10
C LEU A 133 -3.26 -23.73 23.95
N GLU A 134 -2.39 -24.69 23.55
CA GLU A 134 -2.01 -25.84 24.39
C GLU A 134 -1.36 -25.39 25.71
N VAL A 135 -0.47 -24.40 25.63
CA VAL A 135 0.28 -23.87 26.79
C VAL A 135 -0.58 -22.97 27.66
N ASN A 136 -1.42 -22.14 27.04
CA ASN A 136 -2.31 -21.22 27.74
C ASN A 136 -3.75 -21.37 27.26
N PRO A 137 -4.50 -22.34 27.84
CA PRO A 137 -5.90 -22.58 27.47
C PRO A 137 -6.87 -21.44 27.84
N ALA A 138 -6.42 -20.45 28.60
CA ALA A 138 -7.22 -19.25 28.90
C ALA A 138 -7.28 -18.27 27.72
N LEU A 139 -6.50 -18.49 26.67
CA LEU A 139 -6.52 -17.68 25.46
C LEU A 139 -7.49 -18.24 24.39
N SER A 140 -8.00 -17.33 23.59
CA SER A 140 -8.60 -17.64 22.28
C SER A 140 -8.16 -16.59 21.27
N VAL A 141 -8.09 -16.95 19.99
CA VAL A 141 -7.67 -16.02 18.93
C VAL A 141 -8.90 -15.46 18.23
N ASP A 142 -8.93 -14.15 18.04
CA ASP A 142 -9.96 -13.47 17.27
C ASP A 142 -9.90 -13.88 15.79
N SER A 143 -11.05 -13.94 15.13
CA SER A 143 -11.14 -14.31 13.70
C SER A 143 -10.46 -13.32 12.76
N GLY A 144 -10.10 -12.13 13.28
CA GLY A 144 -9.41 -11.08 12.52
C GLY A 144 -10.27 -10.36 11.48
N HIS A 145 -11.61 -10.48 11.54
CA HIS A 145 -12.46 -9.80 10.56
C HIS A 145 -13.48 -8.86 11.23
N PRO A 146 -13.49 -7.57 10.84
CA PRO A 146 -12.45 -6.88 10.07
C PRO A 146 -11.12 -6.81 10.83
N ASP A 147 -9.98 -6.76 10.14
CA ASP A 147 -8.66 -6.69 10.78
C ASP A 147 -8.52 -5.41 11.62
N LEU A 148 -8.16 -5.56 12.91
CA LEU A 148 -8.04 -4.46 13.87
C LEU A 148 -6.95 -3.47 13.47
N LEU A 149 -5.77 -3.98 13.07
CA LEU A 149 -4.66 -3.13 12.71
C LEU A 149 -4.91 -2.41 11.39
N LEU A 150 -5.49 -3.07 10.40
CA LEU A 150 -5.88 -2.43 9.14
C LEU A 150 -6.92 -1.32 9.40
N GLN A 151 -7.90 -1.55 10.28
CA GLN A 151 -8.85 -0.48 10.65
C GLN A 151 -8.16 0.71 11.31
N ALA A 152 -7.24 0.45 12.25
CA ALA A 152 -6.49 1.52 12.92
C ALA A 152 -5.57 2.28 11.95
N ARG A 153 -5.03 1.61 10.91
CA ARG A 153 -4.18 2.19 9.87
C ARG A 153 -4.95 3.01 8.84
N ALA A 154 -6.28 2.89 8.78
CA ALA A 154 -7.08 3.65 7.81
C ALA A 154 -6.87 5.18 7.96
N THR A 155 -6.79 5.67 9.18
CA THR A 155 -6.44 7.07 9.48
C THR A 155 -4.99 7.16 9.98
N LYS A 156 -4.28 8.19 9.55
CA LYS A 156 -2.85 8.39 9.82
C LYS A 156 -2.63 9.44 10.89
N ASP A 157 -1.67 9.21 11.77
CA ASP A 157 -1.14 10.23 12.68
C ASP A 157 -0.24 11.23 11.89
N PRO A 158 0.04 12.43 12.42
CA PRO A 158 0.82 13.44 11.70
C PRO A 158 2.21 12.98 11.26
N ASP A 159 2.88 12.12 12.05
CA ASP A 159 4.18 11.53 11.71
C ASP A 159 4.09 10.54 10.55
N GLU A 160 2.99 9.77 10.48
CA GLU A 160 2.70 8.85 9.38
C GLU A 160 2.45 9.62 8.07
N VAL A 161 1.63 10.69 8.14
CA VAL A 161 1.39 11.58 6.98
C VAL A 161 2.69 12.21 6.49
N GLU A 162 3.59 12.63 7.40
CA GLU A 162 4.88 13.21 6.98
C GLU A 162 5.80 12.16 6.34
N ALA A 163 5.77 10.91 6.79
CA ALA A 163 6.48 9.81 6.15
C ALA A 163 5.96 9.56 4.72
N ILE A 164 4.63 9.47 4.55
CA ILE A 164 4.01 9.32 3.22
C ILE A 164 4.34 10.54 2.33
N ARG A 165 4.33 11.76 2.88
CA ARG A 165 4.67 12.98 2.14
C ARG A 165 6.13 12.97 1.66
N ARG A 166 7.07 12.41 2.45
CA ARG A 166 8.46 12.23 2.01
C ARG A 166 8.53 11.24 0.84
N ALA A 167 7.84 10.09 0.94
CA ALA A 167 7.77 9.12 -0.15
C ALA A 167 7.15 9.74 -1.42
N ALA A 168 6.04 10.49 -1.27
CA ALA A 168 5.38 11.17 -2.37
C ALA A 168 6.27 12.18 -3.09
N ARG A 169 7.09 12.95 -2.36
CA ARG A 169 8.08 13.87 -2.99
C ARG A 169 9.07 13.10 -3.88
N GLY A 170 9.59 11.97 -3.42
CA GLY A 170 10.49 11.12 -4.21
C GLY A 170 9.79 10.51 -5.43
N THR A 171 8.53 10.10 -5.28
CA THR A 171 7.70 9.57 -6.36
C THR A 171 7.47 10.63 -7.46
N VAL A 172 7.12 11.85 -7.07
CA VAL A 172 6.96 12.98 -8.00
C VAL A 172 8.27 13.33 -8.71
N ALA A 173 9.40 13.30 -7.98
CA ALA A 173 10.72 13.53 -8.56
C ALA A 173 11.05 12.44 -9.61
N ALA A 174 10.78 11.17 -9.31
CA ALA A 174 11.00 10.06 -10.24
C ALA A 174 10.15 10.18 -11.52
N MET A 175 8.88 10.54 -11.39
CA MET A 175 8.01 10.80 -12.54
C MET A 175 8.52 12.01 -13.36
N GLY A 176 8.99 13.06 -12.69
CA GLY A 176 9.62 14.22 -13.32
C GLY A 176 10.86 13.83 -14.11
N ARG A 177 11.75 13.06 -13.49
CA ARG A 177 12.98 12.56 -14.13
C ARG A 177 12.68 11.70 -15.35
N LEU A 178 11.68 10.84 -15.25
CA LEU A 178 11.24 10.03 -16.39
C LEU A 178 10.71 10.90 -17.53
N ARG A 179 9.87 11.89 -17.24
CA ARG A 179 9.35 12.81 -18.26
C ARG A 179 10.48 13.58 -18.97
N ASP A 180 11.47 14.05 -18.20
CA ASP A 180 12.63 14.74 -18.77
C ASP A 180 13.44 13.81 -19.66
N PHE A 181 13.63 12.55 -19.25
CA PHE A 181 14.27 11.53 -20.08
C PHE A 181 13.50 11.31 -21.39
N LEU A 182 12.19 11.07 -21.32
CA LEU A 182 11.34 10.87 -22.49
C LEU A 182 11.40 12.08 -23.45
N THR A 183 11.38 13.30 -22.92
CA THR A 183 11.50 14.53 -23.72
C THR A 183 12.88 14.66 -24.39
N SER A 184 13.93 14.09 -23.77
CA SER A 184 15.31 14.15 -24.30
C SER A 184 15.57 13.20 -25.48
N LEU A 185 14.67 12.24 -25.71
CA LEU A 185 14.85 11.21 -26.73
C LEU A 185 14.73 11.79 -28.14
N THR A 186 15.44 11.20 -29.08
CA THR A 186 15.32 11.50 -30.52
C THR A 186 14.49 10.42 -31.21
N ARG A 187 13.57 10.83 -32.10
CA ARG A 187 12.75 9.89 -32.85
C ARG A 187 13.55 9.21 -33.96
N ASP A 188 13.41 7.89 -34.07
CA ASP A 188 13.98 7.07 -35.13
C ASP A 188 12.90 6.12 -35.69
N GLY A 189 12.20 6.56 -36.75
CA GLY A 189 11.05 5.85 -37.31
C GLY A 189 9.88 5.75 -36.32
N GLU A 190 9.52 4.53 -35.93
CA GLU A 190 8.49 4.26 -34.90
C GLU A 190 9.03 4.28 -33.48
N HIS A 191 10.35 4.24 -33.32
CA HIS A 191 11.01 4.10 -32.02
C HIS A 191 11.73 5.38 -31.60
N PHE A 192 12.38 5.31 -30.45
CA PHE A 192 13.13 6.41 -29.86
C PHE A 192 14.52 5.95 -29.43
N ARG A 193 15.51 6.86 -29.49
CA ARG A 193 16.88 6.62 -29.07
C ARG A 193 17.33 7.66 -28.06
N ALA A 194 18.15 7.22 -27.09
CA ALA A 194 19.01 8.11 -26.36
C ALA A 194 20.35 8.25 -27.10
N ASP A 195 21.09 9.34 -26.87
CA ASP A 195 22.35 9.60 -27.55
C ASP A 195 23.33 8.42 -27.44
N GLY A 196 23.82 7.92 -28.58
CA GLY A 196 24.82 6.86 -28.69
C GLY A 196 24.34 5.44 -28.37
N THR A 197 23.03 5.22 -28.23
CA THR A 197 22.46 3.90 -27.87
C THR A 197 21.53 3.36 -28.98
N GLY A 198 21.14 2.08 -28.83
CA GLY A 198 20.06 1.45 -29.62
C GLY A 198 18.68 2.01 -29.26
N PRO A 199 17.60 1.40 -29.78
CA PRO A 199 16.23 1.77 -29.40
C PRO A 199 16.03 1.69 -27.89
N VAL A 200 15.40 2.72 -27.31
CA VAL A 200 15.01 2.74 -25.89
C VAL A 200 13.90 1.72 -25.67
N LYS A 201 14.03 0.92 -24.64
CA LYS A 201 13.08 -0.12 -24.21
C LYS A 201 12.35 0.29 -22.93
N LEU A 202 11.24 -0.37 -22.60
CA LEU A 202 10.49 -0.11 -21.36
C LEU A 202 11.35 -0.37 -20.10
N GLY A 203 12.25 -1.36 -20.14
CA GLY A 203 13.22 -1.59 -19.06
C GLY A 203 14.21 -0.45 -18.86
N ASP A 204 14.48 0.38 -19.88
CA ASP A 204 15.30 1.60 -19.71
C ASP A 204 14.54 2.64 -18.89
N LEU A 205 13.22 2.76 -19.08
CA LEU A 205 12.35 3.65 -18.33
C LEU A 205 12.30 3.26 -16.86
N ARG A 206 12.17 1.95 -16.56
CA ARG A 206 12.24 1.45 -15.17
C ARG A 206 13.58 1.76 -14.53
N ARG A 207 14.68 1.60 -15.26
CA ARG A 207 16.00 1.96 -14.73
C ARG A 207 16.14 3.44 -14.38
N VAL A 208 15.49 4.32 -15.13
CA VAL A 208 15.42 5.76 -14.79
C VAL A 208 14.68 5.96 -13.48
N LEU A 209 13.50 5.33 -13.32
CA LEU A 209 12.69 5.40 -12.10
C LEU A 209 13.44 4.85 -10.88
N HIS A 210 14.01 3.64 -10.99
CA HIS A 210 14.72 2.99 -9.88
C HIS A 210 15.92 3.81 -9.38
N ARG A 211 16.67 4.44 -10.28
CA ARG A 211 17.79 5.32 -9.87
C ARG A 211 17.29 6.50 -9.07
N GLU A 212 16.21 7.12 -9.49
CA GLU A 212 15.66 8.26 -8.78
C GLU A 212 15.02 7.84 -7.45
N PHE A 213 14.40 6.66 -7.36
CA PHE A 213 13.92 6.13 -6.08
C PHE A 213 15.07 6.00 -5.07
N LEU A 214 16.20 5.43 -5.48
CA LEU A 214 17.37 5.28 -4.59
C LEU A 214 17.90 6.63 -4.08
N GLU A 215 17.94 7.67 -4.93
CA GLU A 215 18.36 9.03 -4.54
C GLU A 215 17.44 9.63 -3.44
N HIS A 216 16.20 9.16 -3.39
CA HIS A 216 15.20 9.59 -2.39
C HIS A 216 15.02 8.61 -1.23
N GLY A 217 15.85 7.55 -1.13
CA GLY A 217 15.73 6.52 -0.09
C GLY A 217 14.47 5.66 -0.24
N LEU A 218 13.99 5.49 -1.46
CA LEU A 218 12.83 4.68 -1.81
C LEU A 218 13.23 3.39 -2.52
N ALA A 219 12.36 2.38 -2.45
CA ALA A 219 12.52 1.10 -3.13
C ALA A 219 11.15 0.50 -3.49
N GLU A 220 11.15 -0.50 -4.37
CA GLU A 220 9.97 -1.22 -4.81
C GLU A 220 9.86 -2.58 -4.08
N ASP A 221 9.56 -2.55 -2.79
CA ASP A 221 9.54 -3.76 -1.95
C ASP A 221 8.21 -4.55 -2.05
N GLN A 222 7.11 -3.92 -2.49
CA GLN A 222 5.78 -4.54 -2.60
C GLN A 222 5.32 -4.81 -4.04
N GLY A 223 6.23 -4.80 -4.98
CA GLY A 223 5.99 -5.04 -6.40
C GLY A 223 6.72 -4.01 -7.26
N ASP A 224 6.96 -4.33 -8.51
CA ASP A 224 7.65 -3.41 -9.41
C ASP A 224 6.66 -2.51 -10.14
N SER A 225 7.08 -1.28 -10.45
CA SER A 225 6.34 -0.30 -11.25
C SER A 225 5.75 -0.90 -12.52
N ILE A 226 4.55 -0.48 -12.84
CA ILE A 226 3.92 -0.76 -14.15
C ILE A 226 4.45 0.25 -15.16
N VAL A 227 5.16 -0.23 -16.16
CA VAL A 227 5.57 0.55 -17.33
C VAL A 227 5.16 -0.26 -18.55
N SER A 228 3.97 0.00 -19.06
CA SER A 228 3.36 -0.80 -20.13
C SER A 228 2.82 0.08 -21.25
N GLN A 229 2.88 -0.42 -22.49
CA GLN A 229 2.41 0.35 -23.64
C GLN A 229 1.43 -0.44 -24.50
N GLY A 230 0.62 0.28 -25.28
CA GLY A 230 -0.26 -0.30 -26.28
C GLY A 230 -1.27 -1.29 -25.70
N ARG A 231 -1.22 -2.55 -26.19
CA ARG A 231 -2.11 -3.61 -25.69
C ARG A 231 -1.97 -3.87 -24.20
N ASP A 232 -0.74 -3.91 -23.73
CA ASP A 232 -0.44 -4.22 -22.33
C ASP A 232 -0.90 -3.10 -21.40
N ALA A 233 -0.84 -1.85 -21.83
CA ALA A 233 -1.48 -0.73 -21.14
C ALA A 233 -3.02 -0.87 -21.06
N GLY A 234 -3.63 -1.69 -21.90
CA GLY A 234 -5.04 -2.04 -21.83
C GLY A 234 -5.41 -3.08 -20.76
N VAL A 235 -4.44 -3.57 -19.98
CA VAL A 235 -4.64 -4.52 -18.87
C VAL A 235 -4.09 -3.90 -17.59
N PRO A 236 -4.92 -3.57 -16.59
CA PRO A 236 -4.55 -2.71 -15.46
C PRO A 236 -3.26 -3.06 -14.73
N HIS A 237 -3.00 -4.36 -14.48
CA HIS A 237 -1.82 -4.83 -13.75
C HIS A 237 -0.75 -5.47 -14.65
N ASN A 238 -0.85 -5.31 -15.98
CA ASN A 238 0.19 -5.77 -16.88
C ASN A 238 1.40 -4.82 -16.80
N ARG A 239 2.53 -5.36 -16.37
CA ARG A 239 3.75 -4.60 -16.12
C ARG A 239 4.53 -4.22 -17.39
N GLY A 240 4.13 -4.75 -18.55
CA GLY A 240 4.86 -4.63 -19.80
C GLY A 240 6.12 -5.51 -19.84
N ASP A 241 6.72 -5.59 -21.02
CA ASP A 241 7.95 -6.34 -21.27
C ASP A 241 9.15 -5.38 -21.29
N ASP A 242 10.16 -5.64 -20.48
CA ASP A 242 11.40 -4.84 -20.39
C ASP A 242 12.14 -4.74 -21.73
N ASP A 243 12.01 -5.74 -22.59
CA ASP A 243 12.64 -5.78 -23.91
C ASP A 243 11.81 -5.11 -25.01
N GLU A 244 10.56 -4.71 -24.73
CA GLU A 244 9.71 -4.03 -25.70
C GLU A 244 10.25 -2.63 -26.01
N PRO A 245 10.48 -2.30 -27.32
CA PRO A 245 10.91 -0.96 -27.70
C PRO A 245 9.82 0.08 -27.48
N LEU A 246 10.19 1.24 -26.90
CA LEU A 246 9.29 2.39 -26.79
C LEU A 246 8.84 2.84 -28.18
N THR A 247 7.53 2.90 -28.40
CA THR A 247 6.91 3.10 -29.72
C THR A 247 6.03 4.35 -29.75
N ALA A 248 6.14 5.12 -30.82
CA ALA A 248 5.36 6.33 -31.04
C ALA A 248 3.84 6.05 -31.17
N GLY A 249 3.03 6.97 -30.69
CA GLY A 249 1.57 6.93 -30.86
C GLY A 249 0.84 5.87 -30.04
N ARG A 250 1.53 5.16 -29.14
CA ARG A 250 0.91 4.20 -28.22
C ARG A 250 0.68 4.82 -26.85
N SER A 251 -0.37 4.38 -26.15
CA SER A 251 -0.52 4.69 -24.73
C SER A 251 0.63 4.05 -23.94
N LEU A 252 1.24 4.81 -23.05
CA LEU A 252 2.28 4.38 -22.13
C LEU A 252 1.78 4.67 -20.71
N ILE A 253 1.35 3.66 -19.99
CA ILE A 253 1.00 3.78 -18.56
C ILE A 253 2.29 3.63 -17.76
N VAL A 254 2.53 4.60 -16.89
CA VAL A 254 3.58 4.57 -15.85
C VAL A 254 2.90 4.73 -14.52
N ASP A 255 2.89 3.64 -13.75
CA ASP A 255 2.29 3.54 -12.43
C ASP A 255 3.37 3.10 -11.43
N ILE A 256 3.64 3.98 -10.46
CA ILE A 256 4.78 3.87 -9.55
C ILE A 256 4.34 4.02 -8.10
N PHE A 257 4.64 3.00 -7.29
CA PHE A 257 4.20 2.90 -5.89
C PHE A 257 5.35 2.54 -4.93
N PRO A 258 6.48 3.28 -4.97
CA PRO A 258 7.62 2.97 -4.12
C PRO A 258 7.32 3.23 -2.65
N GLY A 259 7.99 2.46 -1.78
CA GLY A 259 8.02 2.67 -0.33
C GLY A 259 9.39 3.10 0.16
N GLU A 260 9.48 3.46 1.45
CA GLU A 260 10.78 3.71 2.11
C GLU A 260 11.66 2.45 2.04
N ALA A 261 12.91 2.59 1.65
CA ALA A 261 13.85 1.46 1.52
C ALA A 261 13.99 0.70 2.85
N GLY A 262 13.94 -0.63 2.78
CA GLY A 262 13.93 -1.51 3.95
C GLY A 262 12.61 -1.54 4.68
N GLY A 263 11.52 -1.16 4.02
CA GLY A 263 10.16 -1.13 4.56
C GLY A 263 9.78 0.23 5.15
N GLY A 264 8.51 0.53 5.19
CA GLY A 264 7.97 1.79 5.69
C GLY A 264 6.78 2.27 4.89
N TYR A 265 6.60 3.58 4.83
CA TYR A 265 5.45 4.19 4.19
C TYR A 265 5.65 4.28 2.68
N HIS A 266 4.55 4.03 1.96
CA HIS A 266 4.47 4.07 0.49
C HIS A 266 3.92 5.40 -0.01
N SER A 267 4.15 5.64 -1.28
CA SER A 267 3.41 6.58 -2.12
C SER A 267 2.85 5.83 -3.32
N ASP A 268 1.94 6.49 -4.07
CA ASP A 268 1.34 5.91 -5.25
C ASP A 268 0.99 7.00 -6.27
N MET A 269 1.26 6.74 -7.56
CA MET A 269 1.05 7.73 -8.61
C MET A 269 1.06 7.10 -9.99
N THR A 270 0.04 7.35 -10.80
CA THR A 270 0.02 6.96 -12.22
C THR A 270 -0.07 8.15 -13.16
N ARG A 271 0.68 8.10 -14.25
CA ARG A 271 0.47 8.93 -15.45
C ARG A 271 0.42 8.09 -16.71
N THR A 272 -0.40 8.51 -17.64
CA THR A 272 -0.41 7.98 -18.99
C THR A 272 0.23 8.97 -19.92
N PHE A 273 1.19 8.51 -20.71
CA PHE A 273 1.89 9.27 -21.73
C PHE A 273 1.66 8.68 -23.12
N CYS A 274 1.95 9.48 -24.16
CA CYS A 274 2.06 9.06 -25.54
C CYS A 274 3.22 9.81 -26.17
N MET A 275 4.18 9.08 -26.71
CA MET A 275 5.33 9.68 -27.38
C MET A 275 4.91 10.18 -28.79
N GLY A 276 4.99 11.50 -29.00
CA GLY A 276 4.48 12.17 -30.19
C GLY A 276 2.95 12.30 -30.20
N PRO A 277 2.35 12.57 -31.39
CA PRO A 277 0.90 12.77 -31.48
C PRO A 277 0.11 11.52 -31.12
N ALA A 278 -0.80 11.63 -30.18
CA ALA A 278 -1.68 10.54 -29.78
C ALA A 278 -2.80 10.32 -30.82
N PRO A 279 -3.16 9.07 -31.16
CA PRO A 279 -4.31 8.75 -32.00
C PRO A 279 -5.62 9.29 -31.41
N ALA A 280 -6.58 9.64 -32.26
CA ALA A 280 -7.87 10.19 -31.83
C ALA A 280 -8.61 9.32 -30.80
N PRO A 281 -8.69 7.98 -30.94
CA PRO A 281 -9.33 7.14 -29.91
C PRO A 281 -8.63 7.19 -28.54
N LEU A 282 -7.29 7.31 -28.50
CA LEU A 282 -6.55 7.45 -27.24
C LEU A 282 -6.81 8.81 -26.60
N LYS A 283 -6.86 9.89 -27.40
CA LYS A 283 -7.23 11.24 -26.90
C LYS A 283 -8.62 11.26 -26.28
N GLU A 284 -9.56 10.54 -26.90
CA GLU A 284 -10.95 10.44 -26.43
C GLU A 284 -11.01 9.76 -25.07
N ILE A 285 -10.50 8.54 -24.91
CA ILE A 285 -10.54 7.85 -23.62
C ILE A 285 -9.73 8.59 -22.53
N TYR A 286 -8.64 9.23 -22.92
CA TYR A 286 -7.86 10.06 -22.00
C TYR A 286 -8.63 11.30 -21.52
N ALA A 287 -9.38 11.95 -22.40
CA ALA A 287 -10.23 13.09 -22.03
C ALA A 287 -11.31 12.68 -21.02
N HIS A 288 -11.97 11.53 -21.24
CA HIS A 288 -12.99 11.00 -20.34
C HIS A 288 -12.37 10.57 -18.99
N THR A 289 -11.18 9.96 -19.00
CA THR A 289 -10.45 9.63 -17.78
C THR A 289 -10.07 10.88 -16.97
N ARG A 290 -9.62 11.94 -17.65
CA ARG A 290 -9.30 13.22 -17.01
C ARG A 290 -10.54 13.92 -16.45
N GLU A 291 -11.70 13.83 -17.13
CA GLU A 291 -12.99 14.32 -16.63
C GLU A 291 -13.33 13.59 -15.32
N ALA A 292 -13.29 12.26 -15.32
CA ALA A 292 -13.58 11.43 -14.14
C ALA A 292 -12.61 11.73 -12.99
N PHE A 293 -11.31 11.81 -13.26
CA PHE A 293 -10.28 12.16 -12.29
C PHE A 293 -10.53 13.53 -11.64
N THR A 294 -10.78 14.55 -12.46
CA THR A 294 -11.01 15.91 -11.97
C THR A 294 -12.28 15.98 -11.14
N ALA A 295 -13.37 15.35 -11.58
CA ALA A 295 -14.63 15.34 -10.88
C ALA A 295 -14.54 14.55 -9.55
N ALA A 296 -13.93 13.37 -9.55
CA ALA A 296 -13.75 12.57 -8.34
C ALA A 296 -12.90 13.31 -7.30
N LYS A 297 -11.76 13.89 -7.72
CA LYS A 297 -10.86 14.66 -6.85
C LYS A 297 -11.56 15.90 -6.26
N ALA A 298 -12.32 16.61 -7.05
CA ALA A 298 -13.09 17.78 -6.60
C ALA A 298 -14.25 17.42 -5.66
N ALA A 299 -14.79 16.21 -5.76
CA ALA A 299 -15.89 15.73 -4.94
C ALA A 299 -15.45 15.22 -3.56
N LEU A 300 -14.15 14.98 -3.34
CA LEU A 300 -13.62 14.48 -2.07
C LEU A 300 -13.99 15.41 -0.92
N THR A 301 -14.69 14.87 0.05
CA THR A 301 -15.13 15.60 1.22
C THR A 301 -15.28 14.63 2.38
N ALA A 302 -14.70 14.96 3.53
CA ALA A 302 -14.90 14.19 4.76
C ALA A 302 -16.39 14.04 5.09
N GLY A 303 -16.78 12.91 5.66
CA GLY A 303 -18.16 12.59 6.01
C GLY A 303 -18.99 11.94 4.89
N ARG A 304 -18.46 11.83 3.68
CA ARG A 304 -19.13 11.11 2.57
C ARG A 304 -18.76 9.64 2.53
N PRO A 305 -19.70 8.75 2.14
CA PRO A 305 -19.38 7.34 1.91
C PRO A 305 -18.31 7.18 0.82
N CYS A 306 -17.26 6.40 1.09
CA CYS A 306 -16.17 6.13 0.14
C CYS A 306 -16.70 5.58 -1.20
N ARG A 307 -17.74 4.75 -1.17
CA ARG A 307 -18.41 4.24 -2.37
C ARG A 307 -18.99 5.33 -3.27
N SER A 308 -19.46 6.46 -2.70
CA SER A 308 -20.09 7.52 -3.50
C SER A 308 -19.17 8.14 -4.55
N PHE A 309 -17.86 8.08 -4.35
CA PHE A 309 -16.87 8.57 -5.32
C PHE A 309 -16.70 7.59 -6.49
N GLN A 310 -16.77 6.28 -6.22
CA GLN A 310 -16.84 5.24 -7.26
C GLN A 310 -18.10 5.41 -8.12
N ASP A 311 -19.25 5.62 -7.49
CA ASP A 311 -20.52 5.76 -8.21
C ASP A 311 -20.47 6.99 -9.12
N LEU A 312 -19.93 8.12 -8.66
CA LEU A 312 -19.70 9.31 -9.50
C LEU A 312 -18.80 9.01 -10.71
N THR A 313 -17.73 8.25 -10.52
CA THR A 313 -16.81 7.85 -11.61
C THR A 313 -17.53 6.95 -12.62
N CYS A 314 -18.31 5.99 -12.14
CA CYS A 314 -19.14 5.15 -13.01
C CYS A 314 -20.16 5.98 -13.82
N ASP A 315 -20.85 6.94 -13.19
CA ASP A 315 -21.81 7.81 -13.87
C ASP A 315 -21.19 8.58 -15.03
N ILE A 316 -19.96 9.10 -14.85
CA ILE A 316 -19.21 9.81 -15.88
C ILE A 316 -18.87 8.87 -17.04
N TYR A 317 -18.29 7.72 -16.76
CA TYR A 317 -17.90 6.77 -17.79
C TYR A 317 -19.09 6.21 -18.57
N GLU A 318 -20.18 5.86 -17.88
CA GLU A 318 -21.41 5.35 -18.49
C GLU A 318 -22.09 6.39 -19.39
N LYS A 319 -22.07 7.67 -18.98
CA LYS A 319 -22.52 8.80 -19.83
C LYS A 319 -21.77 8.89 -21.14
N HIS A 320 -20.49 8.53 -21.16
CA HIS A 320 -19.67 8.47 -22.37
C HIS A 320 -19.74 7.11 -23.09
N GLY A 321 -20.61 6.20 -22.67
CA GLY A 321 -20.82 4.90 -23.32
C GLY A 321 -19.80 3.83 -22.96
N HIS A 322 -18.96 4.06 -21.94
CA HIS A 322 -18.02 3.04 -21.45
C HIS A 322 -18.73 2.03 -20.55
N VAL A 323 -18.37 0.76 -20.71
CA VAL A 323 -18.84 -0.29 -19.80
C VAL A 323 -18.09 -0.17 -18.47
N THR A 324 -18.84 -0.31 -17.39
CA THR A 324 -18.29 -0.36 -16.02
C THR A 324 -18.66 -1.69 -15.36
N ARG A 325 -17.94 -2.09 -14.30
CA ARG A 325 -18.33 -3.25 -13.49
C ARG A 325 -19.69 -3.10 -12.82
N ARG A 326 -20.19 -1.88 -12.69
CA ARG A 326 -21.55 -1.62 -12.19
C ARG A 326 -22.62 -2.10 -13.17
N ILE A 327 -22.39 -1.95 -14.49
CA ILE A 327 -23.29 -2.42 -15.55
C ILE A 327 -23.06 -3.90 -15.86
N ASN A 328 -21.81 -4.32 -15.94
CA ASN A 328 -21.41 -5.69 -16.24
C ASN A 328 -20.23 -6.09 -15.37
N GLU A 329 -20.48 -6.83 -14.30
CA GLU A 329 -19.48 -7.25 -13.32
C GLU A 329 -18.33 -8.08 -13.95
N ALA A 330 -18.66 -8.82 -15.03
CA ALA A 330 -17.70 -9.69 -15.73
C ALA A 330 -16.91 -8.96 -16.83
N THR A 331 -17.11 -7.66 -17.04
CA THR A 331 -16.38 -6.94 -18.08
C THR A 331 -14.88 -6.97 -17.85
N GLN A 332 -14.14 -7.16 -18.96
CA GLN A 332 -12.67 -7.08 -18.99
C GLN A 332 -12.16 -5.85 -19.73
N GLU A 333 -13.07 -4.98 -20.19
CA GLU A 333 -12.75 -3.71 -20.84
C GLU A 333 -13.61 -2.57 -20.28
N GLY A 334 -13.23 -1.34 -20.53
CA GLY A 334 -13.85 -0.15 -19.96
C GLY A 334 -13.30 0.17 -18.57
N TYR A 335 -14.15 0.41 -17.57
CA TYR A 335 -13.76 0.68 -16.19
C TYR A 335 -13.91 -0.58 -15.32
N VAL A 336 -12.77 -1.19 -14.97
CA VAL A 336 -12.70 -2.56 -14.44
C VAL A 336 -12.18 -2.69 -13.02
N HIS A 337 -11.95 -1.58 -12.30
CA HIS A 337 -11.46 -1.59 -10.92
C HIS A 337 -12.15 -0.55 -10.04
N ASN A 338 -11.78 -0.45 -8.78
CA ASN A 338 -12.27 0.57 -7.86
C ASN A 338 -11.57 1.92 -8.13
N LEU A 339 -12.18 3.00 -7.68
CA LEU A 339 -11.63 4.34 -7.87
C LEU A 339 -10.31 4.58 -7.14
N GLY A 340 -10.07 3.84 -6.05
CA GLY A 340 -8.86 4.01 -5.27
C GLY A 340 -8.89 3.25 -3.95
N HIS A 341 -7.81 3.37 -3.23
CA HIS A 341 -7.56 2.71 -1.94
C HIS A 341 -6.76 3.62 -1.00
N GLY A 342 -6.69 3.25 0.26
CA GLY A 342 -5.77 3.88 1.21
C GLY A 342 -4.33 3.49 0.93
N VAL A 343 -3.39 4.35 1.30
CA VAL A 343 -1.94 4.11 1.24
C VAL A 343 -1.34 4.37 2.62
N GLY A 344 -0.40 3.53 3.02
CA GLY A 344 0.30 3.66 4.29
C GLY A 344 1.55 2.79 4.35
N LEU A 345 1.64 1.89 5.32
CA LEU A 345 2.69 0.87 5.42
C LEU A 345 2.52 -0.27 4.39
N SER A 346 1.44 -0.24 3.66
CA SER A 346 1.22 -1.07 2.47
C SER A 346 0.70 -0.17 1.36
N VAL A 347 0.98 -0.54 0.11
CA VAL A 347 0.41 0.15 -1.05
C VAL A 347 -1.12 0.15 -0.94
N HIS A 348 -1.71 -1.01 -0.63
CA HIS A 348 -3.15 -1.16 -0.43
C HIS A 348 -3.50 -1.23 1.07
N ASP A 349 -3.70 -0.07 1.69
CA ASP A 349 -4.29 0.08 3.02
C ASP A 349 -5.79 0.45 2.91
N PRO A 350 -6.59 0.29 3.97
CA PRO A 350 -7.92 0.90 4.00
C PRO A 350 -7.86 2.45 3.98
N PRO A 351 -8.94 3.11 3.52
CA PRO A 351 -10.20 2.55 3.04
C PRO A 351 -10.16 2.16 1.54
N LEU A 352 -11.18 1.41 1.09
CA LEU A 352 -11.41 1.20 -0.34
C LEU A 352 -12.42 2.24 -0.85
N LEU A 353 -12.05 2.99 -1.87
CA LEU A 353 -12.95 3.90 -2.58
C LEU A 353 -13.69 3.14 -3.67
N GLY A 354 -14.70 2.39 -3.30
CA GLY A 354 -15.45 1.48 -4.17
C GLY A 354 -15.95 0.27 -3.41
N GLY A 355 -15.78 -0.93 -4.00
CA GLY A 355 -16.18 -2.19 -3.41
C GLY A 355 -17.69 -2.49 -3.52
N PRO A 356 -18.17 -3.53 -2.82
CA PRO A 356 -19.55 -3.95 -2.87
C PRO A 356 -20.50 -2.90 -2.26
N ALA A 357 -21.81 -3.06 -2.52
CA ALA A 357 -22.84 -2.20 -1.96
C ALA A 357 -22.87 -2.15 -0.42
N THR A 358 -22.26 -3.14 0.21
CA THR A 358 -22.09 -3.24 1.67
C THR A 358 -20.93 -2.40 2.22
N ASN A 359 -20.13 -1.76 1.36
CA ASN A 359 -19.09 -0.83 1.83
C ASN A 359 -19.72 0.47 2.34
N THR A 360 -19.81 0.58 3.66
CA THR A 360 -20.37 1.74 4.38
C THR A 360 -19.29 2.66 4.95
N VAL A 361 -18.02 2.43 4.62
CA VAL A 361 -16.90 3.23 5.12
C VAL A 361 -17.08 4.68 4.71
N ILE A 362 -16.92 5.57 5.67
CA ILE A 362 -16.98 7.03 5.49
C ILE A 362 -15.56 7.56 5.33
N LEU A 363 -15.37 8.49 4.41
CA LEU A 363 -14.10 9.20 4.28
C LEU A 363 -13.90 10.13 5.49
N GLU A 364 -12.80 9.96 6.20
CA GLU A 364 -12.52 10.66 7.44
C GLU A 364 -11.23 11.50 7.35
N PRO A 365 -11.13 12.57 8.14
CA PRO A 365 -9.86 13.29 8.32
C PRO A 365 -8.75 12.35 8.79
N GLY A 366 -7.53 12.54 8.28
CA GLY A 366 -6.38 11.68 8.51
C GLY A 366 -6.25 10.54 7.52
N MET A 367 -7.25 10.26 6.68
CA MET A 367 -7.11 9.27 5.62
C MET A 367 -6.22 9.79 4.49
N VAL A 368 -5.39 8.89 3.96
CA VAL A 368 -4.58 9.09 2.76
C VAL A 368 -5.03 8.06 1.74
N VAL A 369 -5.49 8.52 0.57
CA VAL A 369 -6.14 7.67 -0.44
C VAL A 369 -5.69 8.02 -1.85
N THR A 370 -5.72 7.04 -2.75
CA THR A 370 -5.54 7.26 -4.18
C THR A 370 -6.85 7.67 -4.85
N ILE A 371 -6.74 8.39 -5.96
CA ILE A 371 -7.82 8.65 -6.92
C ILE A 371 -7.28 8.29 -8.29
N GLU A 372 -7.68 7.14 -8.82
CA GLU A 372 -7.04 6.49 -9.97
C GLU A 372 -8.02 6.00 -11.05
N PRO A 373 -8.97 6.81 -11.53
CA PRO A 373 -9.84 6.34 -12.60
C PRO A 373 -9.05 5.97 -13.85
N GLY A 374 -9.48 4.89 -14.52
CA GLY A 374 -8.83 4.41 -15.74
C GLY A 374 -9.80 3.76 -16.72
N LEU A 375 -9.45 3.73 -18.00
CA LEU A 375 -10.17 3.05 -19.07
C LEU A 375 -9.24 2.12 -19.83
N TYR A 376 -9.66 0.88 -20.06
CA TYR A 376 -8.82 -0.19 -20.57
C TYR A 376 -9.48 -0.91 -21.74
N TYR A 377 -8.78 -0.98 -22.88
CA TYR A 377 -9.24 -1.60 -24.12
C TYR A 377 -8.11 -2.39 -24.77
N PRO A 378 -7.74 -3.57 -24.25
CA PRO A 378 -6.58 -4.34 -24.73
C PRO A 378 -6.70 -4.72 -26.21
N GLU A 379 -7.90 -5.08 -26.67
CA GLU A 379 -8.13 -5.46 -28.07
C GLU A 379 -8.05 -4.25 -29.04
N ARG A 380 -8.15 -3.02 -28.51
CA ARG A 380 -7.90 -1.79 -29.27
C ARG A 380 -6.46 -1.28 -29.11
N GLY A 381 -5.63 -2.02 -28.36
CA GLY A 381 -4.24 -1.67 -28.12
C GLY A 381 -4.04 -0.41 -27.28
N MET A 382 -4.91 -0.12 -26.32
CA MET A 382 -4.82 1.10 -25.52
C MET A 382 -5.44 0.97 -24.13
N GLY A 383 -4.91 1.75 -23.20
CA GLY A 383 -5.46 1.99 -21.87
C GLY A 383 -4.95 3.32 -21.33
N CYS A 384 -5.61 3.85 -20.32
CA CYS A 384 -5.14 5.03 -19.60
C CYS A 384 -5.59 5.01 -18.15
N ARG A 385 -4.75 5.53 -17.27
CA ARG A 385 -5.01 5.82 -15.86
C ARG A 385 -4.36 7.15 -15.48
N ILE A 386 -5.03 7.93 -14.66
CA ILE A 386 -4.48 9.14 -14.03
C ILE A 386 -4.72 8.97 -12.54
N GLU A 387 -3.67 9.11 -11.74
CA GLU A 387 -3.74 8.90 -10.32
C GLU A 387 -2.95 9.93 -9.54
N ASP A 388 -3.56 10.42 -8.48
CA ASP A 388 -2.89 11.17 -7.42
C ASP A 388 -3.18 10.54 -6.07
N LEU A 389 -2.19 10.65 -5.18
CA LEU A 389 -2.33 10.37 -3.76
C LEU A 389 -2.75 11.63 -3.02
N VAL A 390 -3.81 11.56 -2.23
CA VAL A 390 -4.36 12.72 -1.53
C VAL A 390 -4.54 12.45 -0.04
N HIS A 391 -4.33 13.46 0.79
CA HIS A 391 -4.55 13.44 2.22
C HIS A 391 -5.77 14.27 2.60
N ILE A 392 -6.68 13.69 3.37
CA ILE A 392 -7.81 14.39 3.96
C ILE A 392 -7.34 15.03 5.26
N ARG A 393 -7.14 16.35 5.25
CA ARG A 393 -6.62 17.08 6.40
C ARG A 393 -7.62 17.14 7.56
N PRO A 394 -7.15 17.42 8.80
CA PRO A 394 -8.03 17.55 9.96
C PRO A 394 -9.12 18.61 9.83
N ASP A 395 -8.90 19.65 9.02
CA ASP A 395 -9.89 20.69 8.72
C ASP A 395 -10.88 20.30 7.59
N GLY A 396 -10.78 19.09 7.07
CA GLY A 396 -11.60 18.56 5.99
C GLY A 396 -11.15 18.97 4.58
N THR A 397 -10.10 19.78 4.45
CA THR A 397 -9.52 20.10 3.13
C THR A 397 -8.72 18.94 2.56
N VAL A 398 -8.58 18.90 1.23
CA VAL A 398 -7.84 17.88 0.51
C VAL A 398 -6.47 18.42 0.12
N GLU A 399 -5.41 17.72 0.52
CA GLU A 399 -4.04 17.98 0.12
C GLU A 399 -3.63 16.96 -0.95
N ASP A 400 -3.19 17.44 -2.10
CA ASP A 400 -2.57 16.63 -3.13
C ASP A 400 -1.09 16.35 -2.74
N LEU A 401 -0.75 15.09 -2.54
CA LEU A 401 0.62 14.68 -2.17
C LEU A 401 1.50 14.39 -3.39
N THR A 402 0.90 14.09 -4.54
CA THR A 402 1.61 13.77 -5.80
C THR A 402 1.23 14.70 -6.96
N PRO A 403 1.27 16.03 -6.75
CA PRO A 403 0.88 16.98 -7.79
C PRO A 403 1.83 16.89 -8.99
N PHE A 404 1.29 16.56 -10.15
CA PHE A 404 2.06 16.44 -11.39
C PHE A 404 1.17 16.70 -12.62
N PRO A 405 1.69 17.29 -13.71
CA PRO A 405 0.91 17.55 -14.92
C PRO A 405 0.24 16.29 -15.50
N THR A 406 -0.97 16.48 -15.99
CA THR A 406 -1.75 15.41 -16.65
C THR A 406 -1.70 15.57 -18.18
N SER A 407 -0.56 15.91 -18.76
CA SER A 407 -0.38 16.01 -20.20
C SER A 407 -0.17 14.62 -20.80
N LEU A 408 -0.96 14.27 -21.83
CA LEU A 408 -0.86 12.97 -22.50
C LEU A 408 0.35 12.91 -23.43
N GLU A 409 0.53 13.92 -24.28
CA GLU A 409 1.52 13.90 -25.34
C GLU A 409 2.88 14.42 -24.82
N ILE A 410 3.93 13.71 -25.19
CA ILE A 410 5.33 14.11 -24.98
C ILE A 410 5.96 14.31 -26.34
N GLU A 411 6.43 15.52 -26.61
CA GLU A 411 7.20 15.82 -27.80
C GLU A 411 8.68 15.53 -27.55
N PRO A 412 9.26 14.54 -28.23
CA PRO A 412 10.68 14.27 -28.15
C PRO A 412 11.48 15.39 -28.84
N ARG A 413 12.79 15.43 -28.60
CA ARG A 413 13.69 16.29 -29.38
C ARG A 413 13.61 15.89 -30.85
N GLY A 414 13.40 16.88 -31.74
CA GLY A 414 13.34 16.72 -33.17
C GLY A 414 14.64 16.28 -33.82
#